data_91ce7efbaa2b3b7b243fd76d5d542bab
#
_entry.id   91ce7efbaa2b3b7b243fd76d5d542bab
#
_cell.length_a   1.000
_cell.length_b   1.000
_cell.length_c   1.000
_cell.angle_alpha   90.00
_cell.angle_beta   90.00
_cell.angle_gamma   90.00
#
_symmetry.space_group_name_H-M   'P 1'
#
loop_
_entity.id
_entity.type
_entity.pdbx_description
1 polymer ?
#
loop_
_entity_poly.entity_id
_entity_poly.type
_entity_poly.pdbx_seq_one_letter_code
_entity_poly.pdbx_strand_id
1 'polypeptide(L)'
;TPEEIIQFLQNIKLAHRLQSVATAIVPEIVERLQFMKKVGLDYLSLDRETSSLSGGEAQRIRLAAQLGSNLSGVLYILDEPSIGLHPKDNQKLLLSLRNLQAKGNSLLVVEHDPETILQADYLIDIGPEAGRNGGQVVGIGKPQELNKLSDSPTANYMRHGMKHPLLGHWRGLPSKTKVSKSDNWLTLEKVNFRNLKNFKNAK
;
A
#
# COMPACT_ATOMS: atom_id res chain seq x y z
N THR A 1 -5.91 9.22 17.47
CA THR A 1 -5.92 9.04 16.02
C THR A 1 -6.00 10.39 15.29
N PRO A 2 -5.63 10.47 14.00
CA PRO A 2 -5.76 11.70 13.21
C PRO A 2 -7.17 12.30 13.23
N GLU A 3 -8.20 11.44 13.15
CA GLU A 3 -9.60 11.87 13.18
C GLU A 3 -9.99 12.56 14.49
N GLU A 4 -9.64 11.97 15.61
CA GLU A 4 -9.95 12.53 16.94
C GLU A 4 -9.29 13.89 17.15
N ILE A 5 -8.05 14.05 16.65
CA ILE A 5 -7.34 15.32 16.78
C ILE A 5 -7.95 16.38 15.86
N ILE A 6 -8.35 16.02 14.63
CA ILE A 6 -9.05 16.95 13.73
C ILE A 6 -10.33 17.46 14.41
N GLN A 7 -11.15 16.56 14.97
CA GLN A 7 -12.37 16.93 15.66
C GLN A 7 -12.09 17.80 16.89
N PHE A 8 -11.06 17.48 17.67
CA PHE A 8 -10.64 18.31 18.80
C PHE A 8 -10.23 19.70 18.37
N LEU A 9 -9.40 19.85 17.34
CA LEU A 9 -8.91 21.13 16.84
C LEU A 9 -10.03 22.00 16.25
N GLN A 10 -11.03 21.40 15.62
CA GLN A 10 -12.18 22.11 15.06
C GLN A 10 -13.12 22.66 16.14
N ASN A 11 -13.16 22.02 17.31
CA ASN A 11 -14.07 22.37 18.40
C ASN A 11 -13.38 23.11 19.57
N ILE A 12 -12.06 23.32 19.49
CA ILE A 12 -11.30 23.94 20.59
C ILE A 12 -11.69 25.40 20.78
N LYS A 13 -12.03 25.74 22.00
CA LYS A 13 -12.31 27.15 22.40
C LYS A 13 -11.04 27.76 22.98
N LEU A 14 -10.43 28.66 22.27
CA LEU A 14 -9.20 29.33 22.70
C LEU A 14 -9.47 30.74 23.23
N ALA A 15 -8.64 31.17 24.19
CA ALA A 15 -8.64 32.56 24.67
C ALA A 15 -8.32 33.52 23.52
N HIS A 16 -8.91 34.70 23.53
CA HIS A 16 -8.82 35.70 22.46
C HIS A 16 -7.39 35.96 21.97
N ARG A 17 -6.43 36.02 22.92
CA ARG A 17 -4.99 36.21 22.62
C ARG A 17 -4.34 35.09 21.77
N LEU A 18 -4.93 33.90 21.75
CA LEU A 18 -4.41 32.75 21.02
C LEU A 18 -5.13 32.51 19.70
N GLN A 19 -6.21 33.22 19.43
CA GLN A 19 -7.02 33.02 18.24
C GLN A 19 -6.24 33.32 16.95
N SER A 20 -5.44 34.39 16.91
CA SER A 20 -4.64 34.72 15.74
C SER A 20 -3.61 33.64 15.41
N VAL A 21 -2.95 33.08 16.42
CA VAL A 21 -1.99 31.98 16.27
C VAL A 21 -2.70 30.71 15.81
N ALA A 22 -3.83 30.39 16.43
CA ALA A 22 -4.61 29.22 16.07
C ALA A 22 -5.15 29.31 14.61
N THR A 23 -5.59 30.46 14.18
CA THR A 23 -6.07 30.67 12.79
C THR A 23 -4.96 30.39 11.76
N ALA A 24 -3.71 30.65 12.11
CA ALA A 24 -2.59 30.37 11.22
C ALA A 24 -2.15 28.89 11.27
N ILE A 25 -2.13 28.27 12.45
CA ILE A 25 -1.50 26.95 12.66
C ILE A 25 -2.50 25.79 12.49
N VAL A 26 -3.73 25.94 12.99
CA VAL A 26 -4.72 24.85 12.98
C VAL A 26 -5.02 24.32 11.58
N PRO A 27 -5.24 25.16 10.56
CA PRO A 27 -5.48 24.67 9.20
C PRO A 27 -4.33 23.81 8.66
N GLU A 28 -3.08 24.21 8.92
CA GLU A 28 -1.91 23.46 8.49
C GLU A 28 -1.81 22.09 9.16
N ILE A 29 -2.07 22.03 10.47
CA ILE A 29 -2.10 20.75 11.20
C ILE A 29 -3.23 19.87 10.68
N VAL A 30 -4.42 20.40 10.49
CA VAL A 30 -5.58 19.65 9.98
C VAL A 30 -5.29 19.11 8.57
N GLU A 31 -4.67 19.91 7.71
CA GLU A 31 -4.28 19.48 6.36
C GLU A 31 -3.30 18.28 6.41
N ARG A 32 -2.26 18.35 7.24
CA ARG A 32 -1.30 17.24 7.43
C ARG A 32 -1.98 15.98 7.97
N LEU A 33 -2.89 16.12 8.93
CA LEU A 33 -3.65 14.99 9.47
C LEU A 33 -4.59 14.38 8.41
N GLN A 34 -5.21 15.21 7.57
CA GLN A 34 -6.01 14.74 6.44
C GLN A 34 -5.16 13.98 5.42
N PHE A 35 -3.92 14.40 5.17
CA PHE A 35 -3.00 13.64 4.32
C PHE A 35 -2.62 12.30 4.93
N MET A 36 -2.39 12.23 6.25
CA MET A 36 -2.17 10.94 6.92
C MET A 36 -3.34 9.98 6.69
N LYS A 37 -4.58 10.46 6.77
CA LYS A 37 -5.78 9.65 6.45
C LYS A 37 -5.80 9.20 4.99
N LYS A 38 -5.44 10.09 4.05
CA LYS A 38 -5.41 9.77 2.60
C LYS A 38 -4.40 8.69 2.25
N VAL A 39 -3.29 8.60 2.99
CA VAL A 39 -2.27 7.55 2.78
C VAL A 39 -2.52 6.30 3.62
N GLY A 40 -3.72 6.15 4.20
CA GLY A 40 -4.12 4.95 4.94
C GLY A 40 -3.51 4.84 6.34
N LEU A 41 -3.22 5.96 7.00
CA LEU A 41 -2.70 6.04 8.37
C LEU A 41 -3.74 6.59 9.37
N ASP A 42 -5.02 6.45 9.08
CA ASP A 42 -6.13 6.90 9.91
C ASP A 42 -6.23 6.18 11.26
N TYR A 43 -5.73 4.94 11.31
CA TYR A 43 -5.67 4.13 12.53
C TYR A 43 -4.49 4.45 13.46
N LEU A 44 -3.49 5.19 12.96
CA LEU A 44 -2.24 5.39 13.68
C LEU A 44 -2.43 6.40 14.82
N SER A 45 -1.99 6.03 16.03
CA SER A 45 -1.93 6.96 17.16
C SER A 45 -0.70 7.86 17.02
N LEU A 46 -0.88 9.18 17.24
CA LEU A 46 0.20 10.17 17.07
C LEU A 46 1.23 10.19 18.20
N ASP A 47 0.93 9.54 19.32
CA ASP A 47 1.86 9.34 20.45
C ASP A 47 2.76 8.11 20.27
N ARG A 48 2.58 7.38 19.15
CA ARG A 48 3.35 6.18 18.87
C ARG A 48 4.80 6.51 18.55
N GLU A 49 5.73 5.82 19.21
CA GLU A 49 7.16 5.99 18.98
C GLU A 49 7.54 5.63 17.54
N THR A 50 8.41 6.44 16.94
CA THR A 50 8.90 6.23 15.56
C THR A 50 9.58 4.87 15.38
N SER A 51 10.26 4.38 16.41
CA SER A 51 10.92 3.08 16.46
C SER A 51 9.97 1.89 16.35
N SER A 52 8.68 2.09 16.67
CA SER A 52 7.64 1.06 16.63
C SER A 52 6.90 1.00 15.29
N LEU A 53 7.20 1.91 14.37
CA LEU A 53 6.57 1.97 13.06
C LEU A 53 7.15 0.91 12.12
N SER A 54 6.29 0.28 11.34
CA SER A 54 6.75 -0.53 10.21
C SER A 54 7.40 0.36 9.13
N GLY A 55 8.23 -0.24 8.27
CA GLY A 55 8.86 0.50 7.17
C GLY A 55 7.84 1.21 6.28
N GLY A 56 6.73 0.55 5.94
CA GLY A 56 5.65 1.14 5.16
C GLY A 56 4.93 2.29 5.89
N GLU A 57 4.69 2.19 7.20
CA GLU A 57 4.11 3.29 7.99
C GLU A 57 5.03 4.51 8.00
N ALA A 58 6.32 4.31 8.27
CA ALA A 58 7.30 5.38 8.30
C ALA A 58 7.41 6.08 6.92
N GLN A 59 7.39 5.32 5.83
CA GLN A 59 7.41 5.86 4.47
C GLN A 59 6.16 6.68 4.17
N ARG A 60 4.97 6.19 4.54
CA ARG A 60 3.72 6.92 4.34
C ARG A 60 3.60 8.18 5.18
N ILE A 61 4.17 8.21 6.39
CA ILE A 61 4.27 9.44 7.19
C ILE A 61 5.11 10.48 6.46
N ARG A 62 6.26 10.09 5.91
CA ARG A 62 7.11 10.98 5.11
C ARG A 62 6.36 11.48 3.87
N LEU A 63 5.65 10.60 3.18
CA LEU A 63 4.83 10.96 2.04
C LEU A 63 3.73 11.94 2.42
N ALA A 64 3.01 11.71 3.54
CA ALA A 64 1.98 12.63 4.03
C ALA A 64 2.56 14.03 4.35
N ALA A 65 3.74 14.09 4.96
CA ALA A 65 4.44 15.35 5.22
C ALA A 65 4.81 16.09 3.92
N GLN A 66 5.23 15.37 2.88
CA GLN A 66 5.56 15.93 1.57
C GLN A 66 4.32 16.40 0.80
N LEU A 67 3.22 15.64 0.87
CA LEU A 67 1.94 16.01 0.25
C LEU A 67 1.34 17.29 0.84
N GLY A 68 1.55 17.50 2.14
CA GLY A 68 1.16 18.73 2.83
C GLY A 68 2.05 19.95 2.50
N SER A 69 3.17 19.74 1.81
CA SER A 69 3.98 20.85 1.30
C SER A 69 3.35 21.40 0.02
N ASN A 70 3.26 22.72 -0.10
CA ASN A 70 2.80 23.38 -1.34
C ASN A 70 3.94 23.55 -2.37
N LEU A 71 4.89 22.61 -2.38
CA LEU A 71 6.00 22.61 -3.33
C LEU A 71 5.53 22.21 -4.73
N SER A 72 6.05 22.88 -5.73
CA SER A 72 5.87 22.58 -7.16
C SER A 72 7.24 22.48 -7.85
N GLY A 73 7.31 21.74 -8.96
CA GLY A 73 8.55 21.55 -9.70
C GLY A 73 9.54 20.59 -9.03
N VAL A 74 9.10 19.76 -8.11
CA VAL A 74 9.91 18.78 -7.38
C VAL A 74 9.79 17.41 -8.03
N LEU A 75 10.89 16.65 -8.06
CA LEU A 75 10.90 15.24 -8.38
C LEU A 75 10.80 14.42 -7.09
N TYR A 76 9.73 13.66 -6.96
CA TYR A 76 9.54 12.69 -5.88
C TYR A 76 9.93 11.30 -6.36
N ILE A 77 10.79 10.63 -5.59
CA ILE A 77 11.19 9.24 -5.83
C ILE A 77 10.59 8.39 -4.72
N LEU A 78 9.75 7.44 -5.09
CA LEU A 78 9.02 6.58 -4.17
C LEU A 78 9.33 5.12 -4.48
N ASP A 79 9.72 4.38 -3.45
CA ASP A 79 10.03 2.95 -3.55
C ASP A 79 8.93 2.14 -2.86
N GLU A 80 8.19 1.35 -3.63
CA GLU A 80 7.07 0.51 -3.21
C GLU A 80 6.08 1.20 -2.23
N PRO A 81 5.53 2.39 -2.57
CA PRO A 81 4.68 3.13 -1.63
C PRO A 81 3.36 2.42 -1.31
N SER A 82 2.94 1.45 -2.11
CA SER A 82 1.73 0.63 -1.90
C SER A 82 1.94 -0.54 -0.94
N ILE A 83 3.19 -0.83 -0.53
CA ILE A 83 3.49 -2.03 0.27
C ILE A 83 2.67 -2.09 1.56
N GLY A 84 2.02 -3.24 1.78
CA GLY A 84 1.22 -3.48 2.98
C GLY A 84 -0.10 -2.71 3.06
N LEU A 85 -0.52 -2.04 1.99
CA LEU A 85 -1.82 -1.40 1.89
C LEU A 85 -2.93 -2.39 1.52
N HIS A 86 -4.11 -2.16 2.08
CA HIS A 86 -5.31 -2.79 1.56
C HIS A 86 -5.67 -2.17 0.20
N PRO A 87 -6.27 -2.91 -0.77
CA PRO A 87 -6.62 -2.38 -2.10
C PRO A 87 -7.38 -1.04 -2.07
N LYS A 88 -8.31 -0.87 -1.13
CA LYS A 88 -9.03 0.41 -0.96
C LYS A 88 -8.13 1.59 -0.60
N ASP A 89 -7.09 1.33 0.19
CA ASP A 89 -6.17 2.38 0.62
C ASP A 89 -5.12 2.67 -0.46
N ASN A 90 -4.79 1.67 -1.29
CA ASN A 90 -3.97 1.87 -2.49
C ASN A 90 -4.61 2.89 -3.45
N GLN A 91 -5.92 2.82 -3.67
CA GLN A 91 -6.63 3.82 -4.48
C GLN A 91 -6.54 5.23 -3.90
N LYS A 92 -6.64 5.39 -2.58
CA LYS A 92 -6.46 6.70 -1.92
C LYS A 92 -5.03 7.23 -2.09
N LEU A 93 -4.04 6.34 -1.98
CA LEU A 93 -2.64 6.67 -2.23
C LEU A 93 -2.46 7.17 -3.67
N LEU A 94 -2.94 6.43 -4.66
CA LEU A 94 -2.84 6.81 -6.07
C LEU A 94 -3.48 8.16 -6.37
N LEU A 95 -4.66 8.44 -5.82
CA LEU A 95 -5.31 9.74 -5.93
C LEU A 95 -4.43 10.85 -5.31
N SER A 96 -3.78 10.57 -4.18
CA SER A 96 -2.90 11.53 -3.52
C SER A 96 -1.65 11.82 -4.36
N LEU A 97 -1.07 10.78 -5.00
CA LEU A 97 0.06 10.92 -5.92
C LEU A 97 -0.34 11.71 -7.18
N ARG A 98 -1.51 11.48 -7.74
CA ARG A 98 -2.05 12.26 -8.86
C ARG A 98 -2.26 13.73 -8.49
N ASN A 99 -2.76 14.02 -7.29
CA ASN A 99 -2.87 15.40 -6.80
C ASN A 99 -1.51 16.08 -6.65
N LEU A 100 -0.47 15.33 -6.24
CA LEU A 100 0.89 15.84 -6.15
C LEU A 100 1.42 16.20 -7.55
N GLN A 101 1.19 15.33 -8.54
CA GLN A 101 1.54 15.56 -9.93
C GLN A 101 0.81 16.79 -10.50
N ALA A 102 -0.48 16.92 -10.21
CA ALA A 102 -1.30 18.06 -10.67
C ALA A 102 -0.82 19.42 -10.14
N LYS A 103 -0.07 19.44 -9.03
CA LYS A 103 0.62 20.64 -8.51
C LYS A 103 1.89 20.99 -9.30
N GLY A 104 2.20 20.31 -10.41
CA GLY A 104 3.37 20.55 -11.24
C GLY A 104 4.63 19.80 -10.81
N ASN A 105 4.47 18.72 -10.06
CA ASN A 105 5.57 17.85 -9.64
C ASN A 105 5.73 16.65 -10.57
N SER A 106 6.92 16.05 -10.56
CA SER A 106 7.24 14.79 -11.22
C SER A 106 7.30 13.66 -10.20
N LEU A 107 6.82 12.47 -10.58
CA LEU A 107 6.84 11.30 -9.72
C LEU A 107 7.59 10.17 -10.43
N LEU A 108 8.60 9.61 -9.77
CA LEU A 108 9.25 8.37 -10.16
C LEU A 108 8.90 7.32 -9.08
N VAL A 109 8.15 6.30 -9.49
CA VAL A 109 7.62 5.30 -8.56
C VAL A 109 8.15 3.93 -8.96
N VAL A 110 8.81 3.24 -8.04
CA VAL A 110 9.17 1.83 -8.20
C VAL A 110 8.01 1.02 -7.62
N GLU A 111 7.39 0.18 -8.44
CA GLU A 111 6.20 -0.57 -8.05
C GLU A 111 6.11 -1.93 -8.73
N HIS A 112 5.42 -2.84 -8.06
CA HIS A 112 5.11 -4.17 -8.58
C HIS A 112 3.59 -4.47 -8.56
N ASP A 113 2.78 -3.55 -8.01
CA ASP A 113 1.32 -3.67 -8.00
C ASP A 113 0.74 -3.37 -9.39
N PRO A 114 0.00 -4.32 -10.02
CA PRO A 114 -0.52 -4.15 -11.38
C PRO A 114 -1.46 -2.95 -11.53
N GLU A 115 -2.28 -2.65 -10.52
CA GLU A 115 -3.23 -1.53 -10.57
C GLU A 115 -2.48 -0.20 -10.62
N THR A 116 -1.42 -0.08 -9.84
CA THR A 116 -0.55 1.11 -9.82
C THR A 116 0.21 1.26 -11.12
N ILE A 117 0.78 0.17 -11.64
CA ILE A 117 1.51 0.15 -12.92
C ILE A 117 0.62 0.61 -14.07
N LEU A 118 -0.62 0.11 -14.15
CA LEU A 118 -1.58 0.48 -15.20
C LEU A 118 -1.98 1.96 -15.17
N GLN A 119 -1.85 2.63 -14.04
CA GLN A 119 -2.16 4.05 -13.90
C GLN A 119 -0.98 4.97 -14.19
N ALA A 120 0.21 4.45 -14.46
CA ALA A 120 1.36 5.26 -14.81
C ALA A 120 1.15 5.96 -16.17
N ASP A 121 1.69 7.17 -16.32
CA ASP A 121 1.72 7.87 -17.61
C ASP A 121 2.78 7.28 -18.52
N TYR A 122 3.87 6.80 -17.92
CA TYR A 122 5.02 6.22 -18.59
C TYR A 122 5.63 5.13 -17.71
N LEU A 123 6.06 4.03 -18.32
CA LEU A 123 6.62 2.87 -17.65
C LEU A 123 8.01 2.58 -18.19
N ILE A 124 8.93 2.28 -17.29
CA ILE A 124 10.25 1.74 -17.61
C ILE A 124 10.31 0.35 -16.98
N ASP A 125 10.33 -0.69 -17.79
CA ASP A 125 10.41 -2.08 -17.34
C ASP A 125 11.86 -2.53 -17.31
N ILE A 126 12.30 -3.04 -16.16
CA ILE A 126 13.68 -3.45 -15.91
C ILE A 126 13.69 -4.96 -15.63
N GLY A 127 14.49 -5.67 -16.40
CA GLY A 127 14.59 -7.13 -16.30
C GLY A 127 15.78 -7.70 -17.08
N PRO A 128 15.63 -8.92 -17.63
CA PRO A 128 14.57 -9.91 -17.39
C PRO A 128 14.66 -10.58 -16.02
N GLU A 129 15.82 -10.60 -15.40
CA GLU A 129 16.15 -11.26 -14.14
C GLU A 129 16.56 -10.25 -13.08
N ALA A 130 17.07 -10.72 -11.95
CA ALA A 130 17.57 -9.88 -10.85
C ALA A 130 19.09 -10.03 -10.69
N GLY A 131 19.73 -9.15 -9.94
CA GLY A 131 21.15 -9.19 -9.60
C GLY A 131 22.04 -9.05 -10.84
N ARG A 132 23.03 -9.94 -10.99
CA ARG A 132 24.04 -9.85 -12.05
C ARG A 132 23.47 -10.04 -13.46
N ASN A 133 22.35 -10.74 -13.60
CA ASN A 133 21.73 -11.05 -14.89
C ASN A 133 20.55 -10.10 -15.21
N GLY A 134 20.25 -9.19 -14.30
CA GLY A 134 19.16 -8.22 -14.44
C GLY A 134 19.64 -6.79 -14.69
N GLY A 135 18.75 -5.84 -14.49
CA GLY A 135 19.09 -4.41 -14.56
C GLY A 135 19.13 -3.85 -15.98
N GLN A 136 18.63 -4.60 -16.97
CA GLN A 136 18.48 -4.12 -18.34
C GLN A 136 17.09 -3.53 -18.54
N VAL A 137 17.00 -2.47 -19.33
CA VAL A 137 15.71 -1.93 -19.74
C VAL A 137 15.14 -2.84 -20.84
N VAL A 138 14.07 -3.56 -20.50
CA VAL A 138 13.38 -4.49 -21.43
C VAL A 138 12.20 -3.85 -22.14
N GLY A 139 11.71 -2.71 -21.65
CA GLY A 139 10.64 -1.97 -22.29
C GLY A 139 10.50 -0.56 -21.74
N ILE A 140 10.13 0.37 -22.62
CA ILE A 140 9.83 1.77 -22.29
C ILE A 140 8.61 2.20 -23.07
N GLY A 141 7.65 2.86 -22.44
CA GLY A 141 6.47 3.40 -23.10
C GLY A 141 5.26 3.52 -22.18
N LYS A 142 4.11 3.78 -22.75
CA LYS A 142 2.85 3.74 -22.00
C LYS A 142 2.50 2.31 -21.60
N PRO A 143 1.81 2.08 -20.46
CA PRO A 143 1.44 0.72 -20.04
C PRO A 143 0.73 -0.09 -21.12
N GLN A 144 -0.12 0.54 -21.95
CA GLN A 144 -0.85 -0.11 -23.05
C GLN A 144 0.07 -0.54 -24.20
N GLU A 145 1.18 0.16 -24.41
CA GLU A 145 2.18 -0.14 -25.45
C GLU A 145 3.07 -1.29 -25.00
N LEU A 146 3.52 -1.25 -23.74
CA LEU A 146 4.34 -2.31 -23.15
C LEU A 146 3.61 -3.64 -23.06
N ASN A 147 2.30 -3.61 -22.92
CA ASN A 147 1.48 -4.84 -22.95
C ASN A 147 1.60 -5.63 -24.27
N LYS A 148 2.17 -5.03 -25.32
CA LYS A 148 2.40 -5.69 -26.61
C LYS A 148 3.78 -6.34 -26.71
N LEU A 149 4.71 -6.06 -25.80
CA LEU A 149 6.06 -6.59 -25.83
C LEU A 149 6.06 -8.07 -25.41
N SER A 150 6.59 -8.94 -26.29
CA SER A 150 6.65 -10.38 -26.02
C SER A 150 7.67 -10.74 -24.94
N ASP A 151 8.75 -9.99 -24.85
CA ASP A 151 9.94 -10.34 -24.08
C ASP A 151 9.96 -9.76 -22.67
N SER A 152 8.96 -8.95 -22.32
CA SER A 152 8.80 -8.39 -20.99
C SER A 152 8.07 -9.37 -20.07
N PRO A 153 8.70 -9.83 -18.95
CA PRO A 153 8.02 -10.63 -17.93
C PRO A 153 6.82 -9.88 -17.31
N THR A 154 6.96 -8.58 -17.09
CA THR A 154 5.91 -7.70 -16.59
C THR A 154 4.71 -7.64 -17.53
N ALA A 155 4.96 -7.42 -18.83
CA ALA A 155 3.91 -7.41 -19.84
C ALA A 155 3.21 -8.79 -19.96
N ASN A 156 3.96 -9.86 -19.86
CA ASN A 156 3.42 -11.22 -19.82
C ASN A 156 2.51 -11.46 -18.63
N TYR A 157 2.94 -11.01 -17.45
CA TYR A 157 2.15 -11.11 -16.23
C TYR A 157 0.85 -10.28 -16.35
N MET A 158 0.93 -9.06 -16.84
CA MET A 158 -0.23 -8.18 -16.99
C MET A 158 -1.27 -8.73 -18.00
N ARG A 159 -0.82 -9.42 -19.04
CA ARG A 159 -1.72 -10.04 -20.05
C ARG A 159 -2.39 -11.33 -19.57
N HIS A 160 -1.67 -12.17 -18.87
CA HIS A 160 -2.08 -13.54 -18.61
C HIS A 160 -2.32 -13.84 -17.13
N GLY A 161 -1.93 -12.93 -16.23
CA GLY A 161 -1.87 -13.18 -14.79
C GLY A 161 -0.81 -14.23 -14.43
N MET A 162 -0.71 -14.53 -13.16
CA MET A 162 0.16 -15.59 -12.69
C MET A 162 -0.49 -16.97 -12.95
N LYS A 163 0.04 -17.73 -13.91
CA LYS A 163 -0.34 -19.13 -14.10
C LYS A 163 0.43 -19.99 -13.12
N HIS A 164 -0.19 -20.31 -11.99
CA HIS A 164 0.39 -21.29 -11.09
C HIS A 164 0.40 -22.66 -11.78
N PRO A 165 1.53 -23.42 -11.79
CA PRO A 165 1.62 -24.73 -12.45
C PRO A 165 0.56 -25.74 -12.00
N LEU A 166 0.07 -25.57 -10.75
CA LEU A 166 -0.96 -26.41 -10.16
C LEU A 166 -2.36 -25.75 -10.18
N LEU A 167 -2.57 -24.68 -10.95
CA LEU A 167 -3.88 -24.05 -11.07
C LEU A 167 -4.89 -25.05 -11.67
N GLY A 168 -5.94 -25.37 -10.91
CA GLY A 168 -6.89 -26.39 -11.30
C GLY A 168 -6.56 -27.82 -10.85
N HIS A 169 -5.36 -28.06 -10.35
CA HIS A 169 -4.97 -29.30 -9.71
C HIS A 169 -5.07 -29.15 -8.19
N TRP A 170 -6.22 -29.40 -7.65
CA TRP A 170 -6.38 -29.47 -6.19
C TRP A 170 -5.66 -30.72 -5.69
N ARG A 171 -4.82 -30.58 -4.65
CA ARG A 171 -4.41 -31.74 -3.87
C ARG A 171 -5.69 -32.42 -3.40
N GLY A 172 -5.99 -33.60 -3.93
CA GLY A 172 -7.07 -34.40 -3.40
C GLY A 172 -6.85 -34.55 -1.90
N LEU A 173 -7.83 -34.13 -1.10
CA LEU A 173 -7.80 -34.53 0.30
C LEU A 173 -7.70 -36.06 0.29
N PRO A 174 -6.78 -36.66 1.07
CA PRO A 174 -6.74 -38.11 1.16
C PRO A 174 -8.16 -38.57 1.48
N SER A 175 -8.71 -39.43 0.61
CA SER A 175 -9.98 -40.06 0.91
C SER A 175 -9.86 -40.61 2.31
N LYS A 176 -10.93 -40.65 3.11
CA LYS A 176 -11.01 -41.05 4.53
C LYS A 176 -10.40 -42.44 4.83
N THR A 177 -9.29 -42.78 4.22
CA THR A 177 -8.49 -43.98 4.43
C THR A 177 -7.76 -43.80 5.74
N LYS A 178 -8.17 -44.61 6.69
CA LYS A 178 -7.58 -44.91 8.00
C LYS A 178 -6.32 -44.11 8.29
N VAL A 179 -6.48 -43.00 8.99
CA VAL A 179 -5.37 -42.21 9.55
C VAL A 179 -4.56 -43.18 10.40
N SER A 180 -3.32 -43.51 9.98
CA SER A 180 -2.43 -44.33 10.81
C SER A 180 -2.01 -43.48 12.02
N LYS A 181 -1.80 -44.10 13.17
CA LYS A 181 -1.35 -43.42 14.38
C LYS A 181 0.03 -42.74 14.23
N SER A 182 0.72 -42.98 13.10
CA SER A 182 2.01 -42.39 12.78
C SER A 182 1.96 -41.11 11.97
N ASP A 183 0.79 -40.66 11.51
CA ASP A 183 0.66 -39.45 10.72
C ASP A 183 0.67 -38.23 11.66
N ASN A 184 1.56 -37.29 11.38
CA ASN A 184 1.65 -36.02 12.10
C ASN A 184 0.48 -35.12 11.69
N TRP A 185 -0.63 -35.23 12.41
CA TRP A 185 -1.83 -34.38 12.20
C TRP A 185 -1.88 -33.24 13.20
N LEU A 186 -2.17 -32.06 12.69
CA LEU A 186 -2.57 -30.94 13.54
C LEU A 186 -4.07 -31.00 13.74
N THR A 187 -4.51 -31.32 14.95
CA THR A 187 -5.94 -31.36 15.30
C THR A 187 -6.33 -30.08 16.00
N LEU A 188 -7.33 -29.37 15.47
CA LEU A 188 -7.91 -28.17 16.08
C LEU A 188 -9.27 -28.55 16.65
N GLU A 189 -9.42 -28.52 17.98
CA GLU A 189 -10.68 -28.81 18.67
C GLU A 189 -11.21 -27.58 19.39
N LYS A 190 -12.53 -27.36 19.27
CA LYS A 190 -13.26 -26.30 20.01
C LYS A 190 -12.59 -24.91 19.93
N VAL A 191 -12.05 -24.57 18.77
CA VAL A 191 -11.43 -23.26 18.57
C VAL A 191 -12.48 -22.17 18.59
N ASN A 192 -12.32 -21.25 19.55
CA ASN A 192 -13.14 -20.05 19.67
C ASN A 192 -12.23 -18.87 19.97
N PHE A 193 -11.68 -18.26 18.91
CA PHE A 193 -10.72 -17.16 19.02
C PHE A 193 -10.99 -16.11 17.94
N ARG A 194 -11.13 -14.86 18.33
CA ARG A 194 -11.43 -13.71 17.46
C ARG A 194 -12.68 -13.95 16.59
N ASN A 195 -12.51 -14.04 15.26
CA ASN A 195 -13.57 -14.29 14.27
C ASN A 195 -13.85 -15.77 14.01
N LEU A 196 -13.07 -16.69 14.60
CA LEU A 196 -13.32 -18.13 14.55
C LEU A 196 -14.29 -18.50 15.66
N LYS A 197 -15.56 -18.69 15.33
CA LYS A 197 -16.62 -19.08 16.27
C LYS A 197 -17.15 -20.46 15.90
N ASN A 198 -17.34 -21.32 16.92
CA ASN A 198 -17.95 -22.65 16.79
C ASN A 198 -17.27 -23.59 15.80
N PHE A 199 -15.96 -23.50 15.68
CA PHE A 199 -15.19 -24.40 14.84
C PHE A 199 -15.25 -25.81 15.46
N LYS A 200 -16.04 -26.71 14.86
CA LYS A 200 -16.16 -28.12 15.25
C LYS A 200 -15.25 -28.94 14.35
N ASN A 201 -14.15 -29.43 14.92
CA ASN A 201 -13.24 -30.45 14.37
C ASN A 201 -12.93 -30.33 12.85
N ALA A 202 -11.85 -29.66 12.49
CA ALA A 202 -11.18 -29.90 11.21
C ALA A 202 -9.98 -30.82 11.45
N LYS A 203 -9.95 -31.93 10.74
CA LYS A 203 -8.81 -32.84 10.63
C LYS A 203 -8.03 -32.49 9.38
#